data_78b38033d34b9a8cfccab75649f11925
#
_entry.id   78b38033d34b9a8cfccab75649f11925
#
_cell.length_a   1.000
_cell.length_b   1.000
_cell.length_c   1.000
_cell.angle_alpha   90.00
_cell.angle_beta   90.00
_cell.angle_gamma   90.00
#
_symmetry.space_group_name_H-M   'P 1'
#
loop_
_entity.id
_entity.type
_entity.pdbx_description
1 polymer ?
#
loop_
_entity_poly.entity_id
_entity_poly.type
_entity_poly.pdbx_seq_one_letter_code
_entity_poly.pdbx_strand_id
1 'polypeptide(L)'
;MREAMASAIVGDDVLGDDPTVQELEQRTAALLGKEAALFVPSGTMANQLAIRSLTRPGEAILLDANAHIYCYEAGAPAALAGVQVSLLDLSLIHI
;
A
#
# COMPACT_ATOMS: atom_id res chain seq x y z
N MET A 1 24.68 0.96 -4.39
CA MET A 1 23.32 1.38 -4.76
C MET A 1 23.23 1.85 -6.22
N ARG A 2 23.90 2.95 -6.66
CA ARG A 2 23.80 3.45 -8.05
C ARG A 2 24.17 2.41 -9.10
N GLU A 3 25.23 1.64 -8.86
CA GLU A 3 25.66 0.57 -9.76
C GLU A 3 24.62 -0.55 -9.86
N ALA A 4 24.04 -0.97 -8.72
CA ALA A 4 22.97 -1.96 -8.71
C ALA A 4 21.72 -1.47 -9.46
N MET A 5 21.37 -0.18 -9.32
CA MET A 5 20.27 0.42 -10.09
C MET A 5 20.56 0.45 -11.59
N ALA A 6 21.80 0.79 -11.97
CA ALA A 6 22.19 0.88 -13.38
C ALA A 6 22.28 -0.48 -14.07
N SER A 7 22.56 -1.55 -13.32
CA SER A 7 22.73 -2.92 -13.81
C SER A 7 21.52 -3.84 -13.56
N ALA A 8 20.45 -3.33 -12.94
CA ALA A 8 19.27 -4.14 -12.67
C ALA A 8 18.64 -4.64 -13.97
N ILE A 9 18.29 -5.91 -13.98
CA ILE A 9 17.50 -6.50 -15.07
C ILE A 9 16.06 -6.10 -14.83
N VAL A 10 15.48 -5.40 -15.79
CA VAL A 10 14.10 -4.91 -15.73
C VAL A 10 13.29 -5.45 -16.89
N GLY A 11 11.99 -5.54 -16.70
CA GLY A 11 11.02 -5.98 -17.70
C GLY A 11 9.72 -5.19 -17.55
N ASP A 12 8.68 -5.60 -18.27
CA ASP A 12 7.36 -5.02 -18.14
C ASP A 12 6.58 -5.73 -17.03
N ASP A 13 6.42 -5.05 -15.90
CA ASP A 13 5.73 -5.62 -14.73
C ASP A 13 4.25 -5.93 -15.02
N VAL A 14 3.62 -5.20 -15.93
CA VAL A 14 2.23 -5.48 -16.39
C VAL A 14 2.14 -6.86 -17.05
N LEU A 15 3.18 -7.28 -17.74
CA LEU A 15 3.27 -8.60 -18.36
C LEU A 15 3.84 -9.65 -17.40
N GLY A 16 4.28 -9.24 -16.21
CA GLY A 16 4.87 -10.14 -15.22
C GLY A 16 6.27 -10.64 -15.61
N ASP A 17 7.01 -9.88 -16.41
CA ASP A 17 8.34 -10.27 -16.89
C ASP A 17 9.49 -9.43 -16.32
N ASP A 18 9.24 -8.60 -15.27
CA ASP A 18 10.30 -7.91 -14.51
C ASP A 18 10.87 -8.84 -13.41
N PRO A 19 12.06 -9.43 -13.61
CA PRO A 19 12.61 -10.38 -12.66
C PRO A 19 13.04 -9.73 -11.34
N THR A 20 13.39 -8.44 -11.36
CA THR A 20 13.83 -7.71 -10.17
C THR A 20 12.65 -7.40 -9.25
N VAL A 21 11.51 -7.02 -9.81
CA VAL A 21 10.27 -6.82 -9.04
C VAL A 21 9.79 -8.15 -8.47
N GLN A 22 9.76 -9.22 -9.26
CA GLN A 22 9.36 -10.54 -8.79
C GLN A 22 10.23 -11.03 -7.63
N GLU A 23 11.55 -10.86 -7.72
CA GLU A 23 12.46 -11.23 -6.64
C GLU A 23 12.20 -10.40 -5.37
N LEU A 24 11.94 -9.10 -5.49
CA LEU A 24 11.59 -8.23 -4.36
C LEU A 24 10.31 -8.73 -3.66
N GLU A 25 9.27 -9.02 -4.42
CA GLU A 25 8.00 -9.52 -3.90
C GLU A 25 8.16 -10.87 -3.19
N GLN A 26 8.84 -11.82 -3.81
CA GLN A 26 9.10 -13.14 -3.22
C GLN A 26 9.89 -13.04 -1.91
N ARG A 27 10.96 -12.23 -1.89
CA ARG A 27 11.77 -12.01 -0.68
C ARG A 27 10.97 -11.34 0.43
N THR A 28 10.14 -10.35 0.09
CA THR A 28 9.30 -9.64 1.06
C THR A 28 8.25 -10.58 1.64
N ALA A 29 7.57 -11.35 0.82
CA ALA A 29 6.61 -12.35 1.27
C ALA A 29 7.24 -13.36 2.21
N ALA A 30 8.39 -13.92 1.83
CA ALA A 30 9.13 -14.89 2.65
C ALA A 30 9.58 -14.29 3.99
N LEU A 31 10.13 -13.07 3.97
CA LEU A 31 10.60 -12.37 5.18
C LEU A 31 9.47 -12.14 6.19
N LEU A 32 8.28 -11.83 5.70
CA LEU A 32 7.12 -11.54 6.53
C LEU A 32 6.23 -12.77 6.80
N GLY A 33 6.60 -13.93 6.29
CA GLY A 33 5.82 -15.16 6.42
C GLY A 33 4.43 -15.04 5.79
N LYS A 34 4.33 -14.32 4.67
CA LYS A 34 3.09 -14.10 3.92
C LYS A 34 3.08 -14.93 2.63
N GLU A 35 1.88 -15.18 2.14
CA GLU A 35 1.64 -15.96 0.93
C GLU A 35 2.14 -15.25 -0.33
N ALA A 36 1.99 -13.93 -0.36
CA ALA A 36 2.43 -13.07 -1.46
C ALA A 36 2.74 -11.65 -0.97
N ALA A 37 3.44 -10.89 -1.80
CA ALA A 37 3.61 -9.46 -1.68
C ALA A 37 3.41 -8.81 -3.04
N LEU A 38 3.04 -7.54 -3.05
CA LEU A 38 2.86 -6.75 -4.25
C LEU A 38 3.70 -5.48 -4.15
N PHE A 39 4.56 -5.26 -5.14
CA PHE A 39 5.28 -4.00 -5.27
C PHE A 39 4.35 -2.93 -5.86
N VAL A 40 4.41 -1.74 -5.30
CA VAL A 40 3.71 -0.54 -5.82
C VAL A 40 4.63 0.67 -5.71
N PRO A 41 4.54 1.63 -6.65
CA PRO A 41 5.49 2.73 -6.75
C PRO A 41 5.37 3.78 -5.63
N SER A 42 4.33 3.73 -4.80
CA SER A 42 4.17 4.67 -3.70
C SER A 42 3.41 4.09 -2.51
N GLY A 43 3.68 4.60 -1.31
CA GLY A 43 2.93 4.25 -0.09
C GLY A 43 1.46 4.65 -0.17
N THR A 44 1.14 5.77 -0.80
CA THR A 44 -0.25 6.17 -1.05
C THR A 44 -0.99 5.14 -1.89
N MET A 45 -0.37 4.63 -2.96
CA MET A 45 -0.97 3.57 -3.77
C MET A 45 -1.17 2.29 -2.94
N ALA A 46 -0.19 1.92 -2.12
CA ALA A 46 -0.31 0.77 -1.23
C ALA A 46 -1.51 0.90 -0.28
N ASN A 47 -1.66 2.06 0.36
CA ASN A 47 -2.79 2.33 1.25
C ASN A 47 -4.14 2.23 0.53
N GLN A 48 -4.26 2.86 -0.65
CA GLN A 48 -5.51 2.86 -1.38
C GLN A 48 -5.87 1.47 -1.94
N LEU A 49 -4.90 0.70 -2.38
CA LEU A 49 -5.11 -0.69 -2.80
C LEU A 49 -5.54 -1.57 -1.61
N ALA A 50 -4.93 -1.41 -0.44
CA ALA A 50 -5.31 -2.14 0.75
C ALA A 50 -6.77 -1.83 1.15
N ILE A 51 -7.14 -0.54 1.21
CA ILE A 51 -8.51 -0.14 1.51
C ILE A 51 -9.48 -0.74 0.49
N ARG A 52 -9.20 -0.56 -0.80
CA ARG A 52 -10.05 -1.07 -1.87
C ARG A 52 -10.23 -2.59 -1.86
N SER A 53 -9.19 -3.32 -1.44
CA SER A 53 -9.21 -4.79 -1.39
C SER A 53 -10.00 -5.31 -0.18
N LEU A 54 -10.04 -4.55 0.91
CA LEU A 54 -10.63 -4.97 2.19
C LEU A 54 -12.03 -4.41 2.41
N THR A 55 -12.50 -3.48 1.56
CA THR A 55 -13.77 -2.79 1.74
C THR A 55 -14.62 -2.77 0.49
N ARG A 56 -15.89 -2.44 0.66
CA ARG A 56 -16.86 -2.19 -0.40
C ARG A 56 -17.39 -0.76 -0.31
N PRO A 57 -17.84 -0.16 -1.42
CA PRO A 57 -18.49 1.14 -1.39
C PRO A 57 -19.65 1.18 -0.38
N GLY A 58 -19.69 2.24 0.41
CA GLY A 58 -20.68 2.44 1.48
C GLY A 58 -20.26 1.92 2.85
N GLU A 59 -19.16 1.16 2.95
CA GLU A 59 -18.60 0.76 4.24
C GLU A 59 -17.80 1.91 4.87
N ALA A 60 -17.48 1.77 6.17
CA ALA A 60 -16.68 2.73 6.92
C ALA A 60 -15.35 2.13 7.35
N ILE A 61 -14.32 2.96 7.34
CA ILE A 61 -13.00 2.65 7.92
C ILE A 61 -12.74 3.54 9.13
N LEU A 62 -12.09 2.97 10.15
CA LEU A 62 -11.66 3.70 11.34
C LEU A 62 -10.20 4.09 11.19
N LEU A 63 -9.89 5.37 11.35
CA LEU A 63 -8.55 5.91 11.26
C LEU A 63 -8.23 6.80 12.47
N ASP A 64 -6.95 6.90 12.82
CA ASP A 64 -6.48 7.99 13.67
C ASP A 64 -6.70 9.34 12.97
N ALA A 65 -7.07 10.36 13.73
CA ALA A 65 -7.29 11.71 13.20
C ALA A 65 -6.06 12.32 12.51
N ASN A 66 -4.86 11.84 12.86
CA ASN A 66 -3.58 12.24 12.26
C ASN A 66 -3.04 11.23 11.25
N ALA A 67 -3.80 10.20 10.90
CA ALA A 67 -3.36 9.20 9.95
C ALA A 67 -3.03 9.82 8.59
N HIS A 68 -1.94 9.38 7.97
CA HIS A 68 -1.50 9.84 6.65
C HIS A 68 -2.62 9.72 5.61
N ILE A 69 -3.35 8.60 5.63
CA ILE A 69 -4.47 8.30 4.73
C ILE A 69 -5.53 9.42 4.77
N TYR A 70 -5.80 9.96 5.96
CA TYR A 70 -6.77 11.03 6.13
C TYR A 70 -6.21 12.41 5.80
N CYS A 71 -5.02 12.72 6.32
CA CYS A 71 -4.45 14.07 6.25
C CYS A 71 -3.80 14.40 4.90
N TYR A 72 -3.22 13.40 4.20
CA TYR A 72 -2.29 13.66 3.09
C TYR A 72 -2.62 12.92 1.79
N GLU A 73 -3.72 12.19 1.73
CA GLU A 73 -4.11 11.45 0.52
C GLU A 73 -5.35 12.02 -0.16
N ALA A 74 -5.63 13.30 0.03
CA ALA A 74 -6.61 14.11 -0.72
C ALA A 74 -8.01 13.49 -0.84
N GLY A 75 -8.51 12.80 0.22
CA GLY A 75 -9.82 12.17 0.22
C GLY A 75 -9.89 10.90 -0.65
N ALA A 76 -8.76 10.33 -1.00
CA ALA A 76 -8.68 9.13 -1.84
C ALA A 76 -9.52 7.94 -1.34
N PRO A 77 -9.66 7.64 -0.03
CA PRO A 77 -10.53 6.57 0.42
C PRO A 77 -11.97 6.70 -0.06
N ALA A 78 -12.53 7.91 0.01
CA ALA A 78 -13.89 8.17 -0.47
C ALA A 78 -13.95 8.12 -2.01
N ALA A 79 -12.97 8.73 -2.69
CA ALA A 79 -12.96 8.85 -4.14
C ALA A 79 -12.70 7.52 -4.86
N LEU A 80 -11.82 6.67 -4.32
CA LEU A 80 -11.37 5.45 -4.99
C LEU A 80 -12.08 4.19 -4.47
N ALA A 81 -12.31 4.11 -3.16
CA ALA A 81 -12.96 2.96 -2.55
C ALA A 81 -14.44 3.20 -2.21
N GLY A 82 -14.91 4.45 -2.20
CA GLY A 82 -16.28 4.79 -1.86
C GLY A 82 -16.60 4.57 -0.38
N VAL A 83 -15.59 4.60 0.49
CA VAL A 83 -15.76 4.36 1.92
C VAL A 83 -15.92 5.66 2.69
N GLN A 84 -16.63 5.58 3.82
CA GLN A 84 -16.69 6.67 4.79
C GLN A 84 -15.52 6.53 5.78
N VAL A 85 -14.87 7.64 6.10
CA VAL A 85 -13.85 7.69 7.14
C VAL A 85 -14.51 8.10 8.46
N SER A 86 -14.28 7.29 9.50
CA SER A 86 -14.60 7.61 10.89
C SER A 86 -13.30 7.81 11.65
N LEU A 87 -13.16 8.94 12.34
CA LEU A 87 -11.92 9.30 13.02
C LEU A 87 -11.99 8.91 14.49
N LEU A 88 -10.87 8.42 14.98
CA LEU A 88 -10.61 8.19 16.38
C LEU A 88 -9.37 8.97 16.80
N ASP A 89 -9.38 9.45 18.02
CA ASP A 89 -8.22 10.07 18.64
C ASP A 89 -7.36 8.97 19.26
N LEU A 90 -6.48 8.39 18.45
CA LEU A 90 -5.59 7.30 18.88
C LEU A 90 -4.22 7.89 19.21
N SER A 91 -4.05 8.39 20.42
CA SER A 91 -2.71 8.70 20.91
C SER A 91 -2.01 7.41 21.33
N LEU A 92 -0.91 7.05 20.64
CA LEU A 92 -0.06 5.92 21.04
C LEU A 92 0.52 6.08 22.46
N ILE A 93 0.51 7.31 23.00
CA ILE A 93 0.93 7.60 24.38
C ILE A 93 -0.10 7.09 25.39
N HIS A 94 -1.34 6.86 24.98
CA HIS A 94 -2.42 6.39 25.84
C HIS A 94 -2.69 4.89 25.73
N ILE A 95 -1.93 4.20 24.90
CA ILE A 95 -1.89 2.76 24.82
C ILE A 95 -0.74 2.24 25.68
#